data_28e5b9738822be1b55069ad79f249b2e
#
_entry.id   28e5b9738822be1b55069ad79f249b2e
#
_cell.length_a   1.000
_cell.length_b   1.000
_cell.length_c   1.000
_cell.angle_alpha   90.00
_cell.angle_beta   90.00
_cell.angle_gamma   90.00
#
_symmetry.space_group_name_H-M   'P 1'
#
loop_
_entity.id
_entity.type
_entity.pdbx_description
1 polymer ?
#
loop_
_entity_poly.entity_id
_entity_poly.type
_entity_poly.pdbx_seq_one_letter_code
_entity_poly.pdbx_strand_id
1 'polypeptide(L)'
;MRAWGAGLGAWACLVLGLASVHGAQSATKSVKSGVYTAEQADRGQALYRSKCASCHAPNRFTDDFFYTSFAGKPLWEMFDVISDSMPEDNPGSLKKEEYADVIAYLLKLNNFPTGATDLPTDKDALSAILMEKP
;
A
#
# COMPACT_ATOMS: atom_id res chain seq x y z
N MET A 1 19.00 -65.80 -51.09
CA MET A 1 17.99 -64.82 -51.60
C MET A 1 17.67 -63.83 -50.49
N ARG A 2 17.64 -62.62 -50.79
CA ARG A 2 17.87 -61.45 -49.90
C ARG A 2 16.58 -61.06 -49.09
N ALA A 3 16.74 -60.91 -47.78
CA ALA A 3 15.69 -60.32 -46.93
C ALA A 3 16.14 -58.93 -46.48
N TRP A 4 15.34 -57.92 -46.80
CA TRP A 4 15.55 -56.54 -46.42
C TRP A 4 14.83 -56.24 -45.06
N GLY A 5 15.62 -55.81 -44.07
CA GLY A 5 15.10 -55.35 -42.83
C GLY A 5 14.78 -53.86 -42.90
N ALA A 6 13.54 -53.47 -42.59
CA ALA A 6 13.13 -52.09 -42.46
C ALA A 6 13.34 -51.64 -41.01
N GLY A 7 14.24 -50.66 -40.82
CA GLY A 7 14.44 -49.98 -39.51
C GLY A 7 13.40 -48.92 -39.31
N LEU A 8 12.60 -49.05 -38.21
CA LEU A 8 11.73 -48.03 -37.73
C LEU A 8 12.49 -47.09 -36.76
N GLY A 9 12.81 -45.89 -37.22
CA GLY A 9 13.38 -44.84 -36.39
C GLY A 9 12.28 -44.22 -35.50
N ALA A 10 12.41 -44.43 -34.22
CA ALA A 10 11.55 -43.75 -33.23
C ALA A 10 12.06 -42.29 -33.02
N TRP A 11 11.29 -41.33 -33.48
CA TRP A 11 11.53 -39.92 -33.21
C TRP A 11 10.90 -39.61 -31.85
N ALA A 12 11.74 -39.43 -30.83
CA ALA A 12 11.30 -38.94 -29.52
C ALA A 12 11.14 -37.41 -29.62
N CYS A 13 9.91 -36.94 -29.69
CA CYS A 13 9.58 -35.51 -29.55
C CYS A 13 9.78 -35.09 -28.10
N LEU A 14 10.87 -34.41 -27.83
CA LEU A 14 11.15 -33.75 -26.54
C LEU A 14 10.30 -32.48 -26.46
N VAL A 15 9.14 -32.58 -25.80
CA VAL A 15 8.29 -31.40 -25.51
C VAL A 15 8.89 -30.67 -24.32
N LEU A 16 9.70 -29.64 -24.59
CA LEU A 16 10.11 -28.68 -23.55
C LEU A 16 8.89 -27.86 -23.13
N GLY A 17 8.31 -28.22 -21.98
CA GLY A 17 7.29 -27.41 -21.31
C GLY A 17 7.89 -26.08 -20.86
N LEU A 18 7.58 -25.00 -21.55
CA LEU A 18 7.83 -23.63 -21.09
C LEU A 18 6.90 -23.37 -19.88
N ALA A 19 7.42 -23.51 -18.67
CA ALA A 19 6.75 -23.07 -17.48
C ALA A 19 6.67 -21.53 -17.55
N SER A 20 5.51 -21.00 -17.89
CA SER A 20 5.22 -19.56 -17.80
C SER A 20 5.26 -19.15 -16.34
N VAL A 21 6.34 -18.52 -15.91
CA VAL A 21 6.41 -17.84 -14.62
C VAL A 21 5.49 -16.62 -14.72
N HIS A 22 4.23 -16.80 -14.30
CA HIS A 22 3.34 -15.66 -14.07
C HIS A 22 3.87 -14.92 -12.83
N GLY A 23 4.67 -13.90 -13.05
CA GLY A 23 4.98 -12.92 -12.03
C GLY A 23 3.64 -12.37 -11.51
N ALA A 24 3.30 -12.67 -10.27
CA ALA A 24 2.16 -12.05 -9.61
C ALA A 24 2.45 -10.55 -9.54
N GLN A 25 1.92 -9.79 -10.49
CA GLN A 25 1.83 -8.33 -10.36
C GLN A 25 0.93 -8.08 -9.15
N SER A 26 1.52 -7.57 -8.07
CA SER A 26 0.76 -7.09 -6.91
C SER A 26 -0.23 -6.05 -7.44
N ALA A 27 -1.52 -6.39 -7.41
CA ALA A 27 -2.56 -5.48 -7.85
C ALA A 27 -2.48 -4.24 -6.97
N THR A 28 -2.30 -3.08 -7.59
CA THR A 28 -2.29 -1.78 -6.90
C THR A 28 -3.64 -1.62 -6.19
N LYS A 29 -3.61 -1.50 -4.87
CA LYS A 29 -4.80 -1.23 -4.06
C LYS A 29 -5.08 0.27 -4.07
N SER A 30 -6.35 0.64 -3.91
CA SER A 30 -6.75 2.03 -3.67
C SER A 30 -7.13 2.21 -2.20
N VAL A 31 -6.95 3.42 -1.67
CA VAL A 31 -7.50 3.78 -0.34
C VAL A 31 -9.01 3.58 -0.27
N LYS A 32 -9.72 3.52 -1.41
CA LYS A 32 -11.15 3.21 -1.51
C LYS A 32 -11.49 1.73 -1.28
N SER A 33 -10.50 0.85 -1.22
CA SER A 33 -10.72 -0.60 -1.01
C SER A 33 -10.65 -1.05 0.46
N GLY A 34 -10.63 -0.13 1.42
CA GLY A 34 -10.58 -0.49 2.84
C GLY A 34 -9.20 -1.03 3.25
N VAL A 35 -8.22 -0.13 3.36
CA VAL A 35 -6.82 -0.48 3.61
C VAL A 35 -6.40 -0.30 5.07
N TYR A 36 -7.31 0.07 5.95
CA TYR A 36 -7.08 0.29 7.40
C TYR A 36 -8.28 -0.19 8.20
N THR A 37 -8.11 -0.47 9.51
CA THR A 37 -9.21 -0.85 10.41
C THR A 37 -9.79 0.36 11.14
N ALA A 38 -11.02 0.23 11.64
CA ALA A 38 -11.65 1.27 12.46
C ALA A 38 -10.83 1.50 13.75
N GLU A 39 -10.38 0.42 14.37
CA GLU A 39 -9.58 0.45 15.60
C GLU A 39 -8.24 1.16 15.37
N GLN A 40 -7.61 0.94 14.23
CA GLN A 40 -6.38 1.65 13.86
C GLN A 40 -6.63 3.15 13.73
N ALA A 41 -7.69 3.56 13.06
CA ALA A 41 -8.04 4.96 12.92
C ALA A 41 -8.39 5.61 14.27
N ASP A 42 -8.97 4.88 15.22
CA ASP A 42 -9.29 5.38 16.56
C ASP A 42 -8.01 5.58 17.38
N ARG A 43 -7.03 4.68 17.30
CA ARG A 43 -5.68 4.89 17.88
C ARG A 43 -5.02 6.13 17.28
N GLY A 44 -5.09 6.26 15.96
CA GLY A 44 -4.56 7.42 15.22
C GLY A 44 -5.23 8.72 15.63
N GLN A 45 -6.54 8.73 15.87
CA GLN A 45 -7.24 9.91 16.35
C GLN A 45 -6.76 10.34 17.74
N ALA A 46 -6.56 9.40 18.66
CA ALA A 46 -6.06 9.70 19.99
C ALA A 46 -4.62 10.31 19.92
N LEU A 47 -3.78 9.72 19.08
CA LEU A 47 -2.42 10.19 18.87
C LEU A 47 -2.39 11.56 18.18
N TYR A 48 -3.22 11.77 17.17
CA TYR A 48 -3.38 13.05 16.48
C TYR A 48 -3.74 14.18 17.46
N ARG A 49 -4.73 13.93 18.35
CA ARG A 49 -5.14 14.90 19.36
C ARG A 49 -4.01 15.32 20.31
N SER A 50 -3.15 14.37 20.66
CA SER A 50 -2.07 14.61 21.63
C SER A 50 -0.79 15.19 21.00
N LYS A 51 -0.51 14.91 19.72
CA LYS A 51 0.76 15.23 19.07
C LYS A 51 0.66 16.20 17.90
N CYS A 52 -0.50 16.31 17.26
CA CYS A 52 -0.65 17.04 16.00
C CYS A 52 -1.63 18.20 16.08
N ALA A 53 -2.71 18.07 16.90
CA ALA A 53 -3.83 19.01 16.90
C ALA A 53 -3.48 20.41 17.41
N SER A 54 -2.39 20.58 18.14
CA SER A 54 -1.93 21.90 18.59
C SER A 54 -1.49 22.80 17.43
N CYS A 55 -0.99 22.21 16.34
CA CYS A 55 -0.50 22.94 15.16
C CYS A 55 -1.39 22.71 13.93
N HIS A 56 -2.07 21.57 13.84
CA HIS A 56 -2.84 21.17 12.67
C HIS A 56 -4.33 20.98 13.01
N ALA A 57 -5.18 21.90 12.53
CA ALA A 57 -6.62 21.67 12.57
C ALA A 57 -7.02 20.54 11.58
N PRO A 58 -7.94 19.62 11.97
CA PRO A 58 -8.27 18.46 11.13
C PRO A 58 -8.76 18.78 9.72
N ASN A 59 -9.44 19.91 9.52
CA ASN A 59 -9.94 20.36 8.22
C ASN A 59 -8.84 20.62 7.19
N ARG A 60 -7.59 20.83 7.61
CA ARG A 60 -6.43 20.97 6.68
C ARG A 60 -6.13 19.69 5.93
N PHE A 61 -6.61 18.55 6.39
CA PHE A 61 -6.40 17.24 5.77
C PHE A 61 -7.62 16.75 4.99
N THR A 62 -8.62 17.62 4.79
CA THR A 62 -9.83 17.32 4.03
C THR A 62 -10.09 18.34 2.92
N ASP A 63 -9.12 19.21 2.64
CA ASP A 63 -9.23 20.27 1.66
C ASP A 63 -8.57 19.91 0.31
N ASP A 64 -8.78 20.75 -0.69
CA ASP A 64 -8.21 20.56 -2.03
C ASP A 64 -6.68 20.58 -2.04
N PHE A 65 -6.05 21.29 -1.12
CA PHE A 65 -4.59 21.31 -1.04
C PHE A 65 -4.03 19.95 -0.63
N PHE A 66 -4.66 19.30 0.36
CA PHE A 66 -4.29 17.95 0.77
C PHE A 66 -4.40 16.95 -0.39
N TYR A 67 -5.51 16.98 -1.11
CA TYR A 67 -5.69 16.10 -2.27
C TYR A 67 -4.73 16.42 -3.42
N THR A 68 -4.45 17.69 -3.68
CA THR A 68 -3.49 18.08 -4.72
C THR A 68 -2.08 17.58 -4.39
N SER A 69 -1.76 17.51 -3.10
CA SER A 69 -0.44 17.04 -2.64
C SER A 69 -0.26 15.53 -2.78
N PHE A 70 -1.30 14.73 -2.57
CA PHE A 70 -1.17 13.27 -2.43
C PHE A 70 -2.01 12.44 -3.42
N ALA A 71 -3.08 12.97 -4.01
CA ALA A 71 -3.88 12.20 -4.94
C ALA A 71 -3.09 11.77 -6.18
N GLY A 72 -3.25 10.52 -6.58
CA GLY A 72 -2.50 9.90 -7.68
C GLY A 72 -1.12 9.38 -7.29
N LYS A 73 -0.74 9.51 -6.02
CA LYS A 73 0.56 9.06 -5.51
C LYS A 73 0.42 7.81 -4.63
N PRO A 74 1.49 7.00 -4.51
CA PRO A 74 1.56 5.94 -3.53
C PRO A 74 1.42 6.48 -2.09
N LEU A 75 0.72 5.74 -1.23
CA LEU A 75 0.52 6.14 0.16
C LEU A 75 1.84 6.22 0.94
N TRP A 76 2.88 5.53 0.46
CA TRP A 76 4.23 5.67 0.98
C TRP A 76 4.72 7.12 0.99
N GLU A 77 4.40 7.94 -0.03
CA GLU A 77 4.86 9.33 -0.06
C GLU A 77 4.28 10.16 1.10
N MET A 78 3.03 9.90 1.49
CA MET A 78 2.44 10.52 2.67
C MET A 78 3.11 10.02 3.95
N PHE A 79 3.34 8.71 4.06
CA PHE A 79 4.01 8.12 5.21
C PHE A 79 5.43 8.68 5.39
N ASP A 80 6.20 8.74 4.32
CA ASP A 80 7.58 9.22 4.29
C ASP A 80 7.65 10.68 4.76
N VAL A 81 6.83 11.56 4.15
CA VAL A 81 6.77 12.98 4.52
C VAL A 81 6.40 13.16 6.00
N ILE A 82 5.38 12.44 6.48
CA ILE A 82 4.93 12.59 7.88
C ILE A 82 5.97 12.04 8.85
N SER A 83 6.55 10.87 8.57
CA SER A 83 7.53 10.26 9.47
C SER A 83 8.87 11.00 9.50
N ASP A 84 9.26 11.63 8.40
CA ASP A 84 10.53 12.35 8.29
C ASP A 84 10.48 13.78 8.88
N SER A 85 9.30 14.42 8.85
CA SER A 85 9.17 15.83 9.21
C SER A 85 8.28 16.11 10.44
N MET A 86 7.51 15.14 10.93
CA MET A 86 6.55 15.34 12.02
C MET A 86 6.79 14.38 13.20
N PRO A 87 6.42 14.80 14.43
CA PRO A 87 6.06 16.18 14.85
C PRO A 87 7.20 17.15 14.61
N GLU A 88 6.90 18.38 14.22
CA GLU A 88 7.92 19.39 13.83
C GLU A 88 8.95 19.68 14.94
N ASP A 89 8.53 19.63 16.20
CA ASP A 89 9.38 19.80 17.37
C ASP A 89 10.28 18.59 17.67
N ASN A 90 9.97 17.41 17.11
CA ASN A 90 10.76 16.20 17.27
C ASN A 90 10.50 15.20 16.10
N PRO A 91 10.99 15.49 14.88
CA PRO A 91 10.80 14.64 13.71
C PRO A 91 11.29 13.21 13.92
N GLY A 92 10.56 12.23 13.41
CA GLY A 92 10.92 10.81 13.53
C GLY A 92 10.73 10.19 14.91
N SER A 93 10.10 10.89 15.87
CA SER A 93 10.00 10.45 17.26
C SER A 93 8.91 9.40 17.54
N LEU A 94 7.98 9.22 16.62
CA LEU A 94 6.93 8.21 16.74
C LEU A 94 7.42 6.86 16.19
N LYS A 95 6.78 5.79 16.62
CA LYS A 95 7.00 4.47 16.01
C LYS A 95 6.33 4.42 14.63
N LYS A 96 6.80 3.52 13.78
CA LYS A 96 6.22 3.34 12.43
C LYS A 96 4.71 3.04 12.48
N GLU A 97 4.31 2.21 13.43
CA GLU A 97 2.90 1.87 13.66
C GLU A 97 2.07 3.10 14.06
N GLU A 98 2.64 4.00 14.84
CA GLU A 98 1.99 5.24 15.28
C GLU A 98 1.80 6.21 14.10
N TYR A 99 2.76 6.30 13.19
CA TYR A 99 2.58 7.06 11.94
C TYR A 99 1.49 6.44 11.04
N ALA A 100 1.47 5.11 10.91
CA ALA A 100 0.41 4.42 10.17
C ALA A 100 -0.98 4.62 10.81
N ASP A 101 -1.07 4.61 12.14
CA ASP A 101 -2.30 4.91 12.87
C ASP A 101 -2.80 6.34 12.58
N VAL A 102 -1.90 7.33 12.57
CA VAL A 102 -2.25 8.72 12.21
C VAL A 102 -2.76 8.79 10.77
N ILE A 103 -2.09 8.13 9.82
CA ILE A 103 -2.55 8.10 8.42
C ILE A 103 -3.92 7.43 8.30
N ALA A 104 -4.18 6.33 9.00
CA ALA A 104 -5.49 5.70 9.05
C ALA A 104 -6.58 6.66 9.55
N TYR A 105 -6.27 7.49 10.55
CA TYR A 105 -7.19 8.55 11.00
C TYR A 105 -7.41 9.62 9.91
N LEU A 106 -6.38 10.04 9.19
CA LEU A 106 -6.53 10.98 8.07
C LEU A 106 -7.41 10.38 6.96
N LEU A 107 -7.28 9.11 6.65
CA LEU A 107 -8.16 8.41 5.71
C LEU A 107 -9.61 8.38 6.21
N LYS A 108 -9.84 8.11 7.51
CA LYS A 108 -11.16 8.17 8.15
C LYS A 108 -11.78 9.56 8.05
N LEU A 109 -11.00 10.63 8.28
CA LEU A 109 -11.47 12.02 8.13
C LEU A 109 -11.99 12.32 6.74
N ASN A 110 -11.43 11.65 5.73
CA ASN A 110 -11.80 11.80 4.33
C ASN A 110 -12.87 10.78 3.87
N ASN A 111 -13.53 10.11 4.82
CA ASN A 111 -14.60 9.15 4.58
C ASN A 111 -14.20 7.94 3.71
N PHE A 112 -12.91 7.58 3.66
CA PHE A 112 -12.50 6.34 3.03
C PHE A 112 -12.98 5.14 3.86
N PRO A 113 -13.37 4.02 3.20
CA PRO A 113 -13.92 2.86 3.89
C PRO A 113 -12.85 2.15 4.73
N THR A 114 -13.29 1.58 5.85
CA THR A 114 -12.48 0.67 6.66
C THR A 114 -12.40 -0.71 6.01
N GLY A 115 -11.32 -1.44 6.31
CA GLY A 115 -11.08 -2.82 5.91
C GLY A 115 -10.91 -3.75 7.12
N ALA A 116 -10.41 -4.94 6.84
CA ALA A 116 -10.24 -6.00 7.84
C ALA A 116 -8.81 -6.07 8.42
N THR A 117 -7.86 -5.31 7.88
CA THR A 117 -6.45 -5.32 8.29
C THR A 117 -5.96 -3.90 8.50
N ASP A 118 -5.06 -3.73 9.45
CA ASP A 118 -4.40 -2.46 9.69
C ASP A 118 -3.55 -2.04 8.47
N LEU A 119 -3.42 -0.74 8.27
CA LEU A 119 -2.52 -0.15 7.30
C LEU A 119 -1.08 -0.59 7.61
N PRO A 120 -0.34 -1.13 6.63
CA PRO A 120 1.03 -1.58 6.85
C PRO A 120 1.99 -0.41 7.10
N THR A 121 3.22 -0.75 7.52
CA THR A 121 4.29 0.22 7.81
C THR A 121 5.49 0.08 6.88
N ASP A 122 5.53 -0.97 6.07
CA ASP A 122 6.64 -1.21 5.14
C ASP A 122 6.42 -0.47 3.81
N LYS A 123 7.54 -0.04 3.24
CA LYS A 123 7.56 0.78 2.02
C LYS A 123 6.87 0.11 0.84
N ASP A 124 7.13 -1.18 0.62
CA ASP A 124 6.63 -1.87 -0.57
C ASP A 124 5.11 -2.04 -0.51
N ALA A 125 4.58 -2.41 0.66
CA ALA A 125 3.15 -2.53 0.88
C ALA A 125 2.43 -1.17 0.77
N LEU A 126 2.99 -0.10 1.36
CA LEU A 126 2.43 1.25 1.24
C LEU A 126 2.54 1.80 -0.19
N SER A 127 3.60 1.44 -0.93
CA SER A 127 3.76 1.84 -2.32
C SER A 127 2.77 1.16 -3.27
N ALA A 128 2.22 0.02 -2.86
CA ALA A 128 1.15 -0.69 -3.59
C ALA A 128 -0.26 -0.13 -3.32
N ILE A 129 -0.38 0.89 -2.46
CA ILE A 129 -1.65 1.55 -2.14
C ILE A 129 -1.66 2.95 -2.78
N LEU A 130 -2.63 3.21 -3.64
CA LEU A 130 -2.78 4.49 -4.32
C LEU A 130 -3.71 5.41 -3.51
N MET A 131 -3.25 6.64 -3.24
CA MET A 131 -4.09 7.69 -2.70
C MET A 131 -4.99 8.27 -3.78
N GLU A 132 -6.28 8.33 -3.54
CA GLU A 132 -7.28 8.89 -4.45
C GLU A 132 -8.10 9.98 -3.76
N LYS A 133 -8.81 10.77 -4.55
CA LYS A 133 -9.85 11.66 -4.00
C LYS A 133 -11.07 10.83 -3.56
N PRO A 134 -11.79 11.21 -2.52
CA PRO A 134 -13.03 10.56 -2.06
C PRO A 134 -14.09 10.43 -3.15
#